data_e9f610dbb1a9b76a2150b17e328876f0
#
_entry.id   e9f610dbb1a9b76a2150b17e328876f0
#
_cell.length_a   1.000
_cell.length_b   1.000
_cell.length_c   1.000
_cell.angle_alpha   90.00
_cell.angle_beta   90.00
_cell.angle_gamma   90.00
#
_symmetry.space_group_name_H-M   'P 1'
#
loop_
_entity.id
_entity.type
_entity.pdbx_description
1 polymer ?
#
loop_
_entity_poly.entity_id
_entity_poly.type
_entity_poly.pdbx_seq_one_letter_code
_entity_poly.pdbx_strand_id
1 'polypeptide(L)'
;MSKIATSALPAHHQALGVDALHFLQDFDDYLMRVRGLAPNTRKTYCFWVRRFLETFCGPAAPDWSALSGSDLAAFVQREASRLTRNGRQAPGVAMRVLLRYLGFLGVIQDDLRGAIPQRPRWKHAGLPRHLPAADVERVVASALDGSPKGLRNYAILLLLARTGLRAHEVAQLSLDDVDWTEGTIRIRSKKSRAERHLPLAHDVGAALSNYLEHGRPSCSFRTIFLRVVPPLDPFTGSAAVCRIVRRALTGVGILNTPAAAHLFRHTAATRMLRGGATFKEIADVLGHASITTTAIYAKLDITALSQVAMPWPESAP
;
A
#
# COMPACT_ATOMS: atom_id res chain seq x y z
N MET A 1 19.58 17.49 10.60
CA MET A 1 18.36 18.32 10.52
C MET A 1 18.15 18.67 9.06
N SER A 2 17.31 17.93 8.38
CA SER A 2 16.87 18.31 7.04
C SER A 2 15.34 18.12 7.04
N LYS A 3 14.66 19.24 7.06
CA LYS A 3 13.20 19.37 6.94
C LYS A 3 12.82 18.70 5.63
N ILE A 4 12.04 17.62 5.72
CA ILE A 4 11.21 17.19 4.60
C ILE A 4 10.34 18.40 4.30
N ALA A 5 10.62 19.04 3.18
CA ALA A 5 9.81 20.10 2.65
C ALA A 5 8.40 19.50 2.45
N THR A 6 7.55 19.75 3.42
CA THR A 6 6.12 19.83 3.21
C THR A 6 5.99 20.99 2.23
N SER A 7 6.01 20.67 0.94
CA SER A 7 5.68 21.62 -0.11
C SER A 7 4.38 22.26 0.32
N ALA A 8 4.45 23.51 0.74
CA ALA A 8 3.32 24.32 1.07
C ALA A 8 2.33 24.23 -0.09
N LEU A 9 1.17 23.69 0.18
CA LEU A 9 0.03 23.77 -0.73
C LEU A 9 -0.17 25.26 -1.00
N PRO A 10 -0.22 25.69 -2.27
CA PRO A 10 -0.54 27.09 -2.54
C PRO A 10 -1.91 27.36 -1.90
N ALA A 11 -1.95 28.38 -1.08
CA ALA A 11 -3.10 28.90 -0.38
C ALA A 11 -4.09 29.49 -1.39
N HIS A 12 -4.96 28.69 -1.94
CA HIS A 12 -6.23 29.05 -2.61
C HIS A 12 -7.07 27.77 -2.79
N HIS A 13 -7.32 27.04 -1.70
CA HIS A 13 -8.46 26.14 -1.67
C HIS A 13 -9.66 26.97 -1.22
N GLN A 14 -10.52 27.33 -2.17
CA GLN A 14 -11.80 27.93 -1.85
C GLN A 14 -12.61 26.91 -1.03
N ALA A 15 -13.22 27.36 0.05
CA ALA A 15 -14.11 26.52 0.83
C ALA A 15 -15.27 26.08 -0.06
N LEU A 16 -15.60 24.78 -0.03
CA LEU A 16 -16.77 24.27 -0.74
C LEU A 16 -18.06 24.78 -0.11
N GLY A 17 -19.03 25.13 -0.95
CA GLY A 17 -20.40 25.41 -0.53
C GLY A 17 -21.10 24.16 0.01
N VAL A 18 -22.26 24.39 0.65
CA VAL A 18 -23.08 23.35 1.27
C VAL A 18 -23.48 22.28 0.25
N ASP A 19 -23.90 22.69 -0.95
CA ASP A 19 -24.36 21.76 -2.01
C ASP A 19 -23.23 20.85 -2.50
N ALA A 20 -22.03 21.39 -2.63
CA ALA A 20 -20.85 20.59 -3.01
C ALA A 20 -20.45 19.60 -1.91
N LEU A 21 -20.66 19.95 -0.63
CA LEU A 21 -20.42 19.05 0.50
C LEU A 21 -21.47 17.92 0.55
N HIS A 22 -22.76 18.24 0.33
CA HIS A 22 -23.82 17.24 0.22
C HIS A 22 -23.53 16.28 -0.96
N PHE A 23 -23.18 16.83 -2.11
CA PHE A 23 -22.78 16.00 -3.28
C PHE A 23 -21.65 15.03 -2.96
N LEU A 24 -20.62 15.47 -2.21
CA LEU A 24 -19.53 14.59 -1.78
C LEU A 24 -19.98 13.49 -0.83
N GLN A 25 -20.96 13.77 0.02
CA GLN A 25 -21.53 12.77 0.92
C GLN A 25 -22.34 11.72 0.13
N ASP A 26 -23.19 12.17 -0.79
CA ASP A 26 -23.96 11.28 -1.69
C ASP A 26 -23.04 10.43 -2.58
N PHE A 27 -21.95 11.03 -3.05
CA PHE A 27 -20.93 10.30 -3.80
C PHE A 27 -20.25 9.21 -2.96
N ASP A 28 -19.89 9.49 -1.69
CA ASP A 28 -19.31 8.49 -0.79
C ASP A 28 -20.31 7.36 -0.49
N ASP A 29 -21.60 7.69 -0.30
CA ASP A 29 -22.68 6.72 -0.12
C ASP A 29 -22.87 5.84 -1.35
N TYR A 30 -22.86 6.40 -2.56
CA TYR A 30 -22.85 5.64 -3.80
C TYR A 30 -21.66 4.68 -3.88
N LEU A 31 -20.45 5.16 -3.57
CA LEU A 31 -19.25 4.33 -3.57
C LEU A 31 -19.34 3.17 -2.56
N MET A 32 -20.01 3.42 -1.44
CA MET A 32 -20.21 2.42 -0.38
C MET A 32 -21.30 1.42 -0.75
N ARG A 33 -22.51 1.92 -1.05
CA ARG A 33 -23.71 1.09 -1.16
C ARG A 33 -23.87 0.43 -2.53
N VAL A 34 -23.57 1.19 -3.59
CA VAL A 34 -23.76 0.69 -4.97
C VAL A 34 -22.47 0.00 -5.48
N ARG A 35 -21.29 0.55 -5.12
CA ARG A 35 -20.02 0.04 -5.63
C ARG A 35 -19.30 -0.91 -4.66
N GLY A 36 -19.73 -1.01 -3.42
CA GLY A 36 -19.12 -1.88 -2.39
C GLY A 36 -17.64 -1.61 -2.12
N LEU A 37 -17.17 -0.36 -2.29
CA LEU A 37 -15.75 -0.06 -2.22
C LEU A 37 -15.25 0.03 -0.77
N ALA A 38 -14.02 -0.46 -0.58
CA ALA A 38 -13.35 -0.40 0.72
C ALA A 38 -13.11 1.06 1.18
N PRO A 39 -13.16 1.34 2.51
CA PRO A 39 -13.07 2.71 3.05
C PRO A 39 -11.88 3.52 2.55
N ASN A 40 -10.69 2.92 2.44
CA ASN A 40 -9.50 3.63 1.94
C ASN A 40 -9.59 4.01 0.46
N THR A 41 -10.27 3.19 -0.36
CA THR A 41 -10.52 3.50 -1.77
C THR A 41 -11.50 4.66 -1.89
N ARG A 42 -12.58 4.63 -1.09
CA ARG A 42 -13.57 5.70 -1.03
C ARG A 42 -12.92 7.02 -0.63
N LYS A 43 -12.16 7.03 0.49
CA LYS A 43 -11.40 8.22 0.94
C LYS A 43 -10.52 8.81 -0.17
N THR A 44 -9.85 7.96 -0.95
CA THR A 44 -9.01 8.42 -2.06
C THR A 44 -9.84 9.07 -3.16
N TYR A 45 -10.98 8.48 -3.54
CA TYR A 45 -11.82 9.06 -4.59
C TYR A 45 -12.50 10.34 -4.12
N CYS A 46 -13.06 10.36 -2.92
CA CYS A 46 -13.64 11.58 -2.33
C CYS A 46 -12.60 12.71 -2.18
N PHE A 47 -11.35 12.38 -1.83
CA PHE A 47 -10.27 13.37 -1.78
C PHE A 47 -10.05 14.05 -3.15
N TRP A 48 -9.97 13.27 -4.24
CA TRP A 48 -9.74 13.83 -5.57
C TRP A 48 -10.96 14.55 -6.12
N VAL A 49 -12.17 14.05 -5.86
CA VAL A 49 -13.42 14.71 -6.25
C VAL A 49 -13.58 16.03 -5.50
N ARG A 50 -13.30 16.06 -4.20
CA ARG A 50 -13.29 17.29 -3.42
C ARG A 50 -12.35 18.34 -4.03
N ARG A 51 -11.12 17.96 -4.34
CA ARG A 51 -10.13 18.85 -4.98
C ARG A 51 -10.58 19.34 -6.36
N PHE A 52 -11.28 18.49 -7.10
CA PHE A 52 -11.87 18.89 -8.36
C PHE A 52 -12.96 19.95 -8.15
N LEU A 53 -13.89 19.72 -7.26
CA LEU A 53 -14.96 20.65 -6.91
C LEU A 53 -14.43 22.00 -6.42
N GLU A 54 -13.39 22.01 -5.60
CA GLU A 54 -12.72 23.24 -5.14
C GLU A 54 -12.25 24.14 -6.30
N THR A 55 -11.94 23.55 -7.46
CA THR A 55 -11.50 24.30 -8.65
C THR A 55 -12.60 24.49 -9.69
N PHE A 56 -13.60 23.61 -9.71
CA PHE A 56 -14.67 23.62 -10.70
C PHE A 56 -15.80 24.59 -10.31
N CYS A 57 -16.26 24.53 -9.07
CA CYS A 57 -17.37 25.36 -8.59
C CYS A 57 -17.02 26.23 -7.37
N GLY A 58 -15.97 25.90 -6.61
CA GLY A 58 -15.64 26.60 -5.38
C GLY A 58 -16.80 26.63 -4.37
N PRO A 59 -17.24 27.82 -3.89
CA PRO A 59 -18.34 27.94 -2.96
C PRO A 59 -19.73 27.82 -3.61
N ALA A 60 -19.83 27.86 -4.95
CA ALA A 60 -21.09 27.73 -5.66
C ALA A 60 -21.55 26.27 -5.77
N ALA A 61 -22.84 26.06 -6.04
CA ALA A 61 -23.36 24.74 -6.39
C ALA A 61 -22.71 24.25 -7.70
N PRO A 62 -22.39 22.94 -7.80
CA PRO A 62 -21.84 22.38 -9.04
C PRO A 62 -22.83 22.46 -10.20
N ASP A 63 -22.50 23.20 -11.25
CA ASP A 63 -23.22 23.16 -12.51
C ASP A 63 -22.63 22.12 -13.45
N TRP A 64 -23.22 20.94 -13.45
CA TRP A 64 -22.75 19.83 -14.26
C TRP A 64 -23.00 20.00 -15.76
N SER A 65 -23.91 20.90 -16.15
CA SER A 65 -24.15 21.22 -17.57
C SER A 65 -23.00 21.99 -18.20
N ALA A 66 -22.26 22.74 -17.38
CA ALA A 66 -21.06 23.46 -17.79
C ALA A 66 -19.79 22.58 -17.80
N LEU A 67 -19.85 21.32 -17.31
CA LEU A 67 -18.70 20.44 -17.22
C LEU A 67 -18.20 20.05 -18.61
N SER A 68 -16.98 20.38 -18.92
CA SER A 68 -16.33 20.05 -20.19
C SER A 68 -15.21 19.01 -20.04
N GLY A 69 -14.88 18.36 -21.15
CA GLY A 69 -13.72 17.46 -21.21
C GLY A 69 -12.38 18.17 -20.95
N SER A 70 -12.28 19.46 -21.29
CA SER A 70 -11.11 20.29 -21.02
C SER A 70 -10.88 20.52 -19.53
N ASP A 71 -11.94 20.73 -18.73
CA ASP A 71 -11.83 20.93 -17.29
C ASP A 71 -11.27 19.68 -16.60
N LEU A 72 -11.78 18.52 -17.01
CA LEU A 72 -11.30 17.23 -16.51
C LEU A 72 -9.85 16.96 -16.88
N ALA A 73 -9.48 17.22 -18.13
CA ALA A 73 -8.12 17.03 -18.62
C ALA A 73 -7.13 17.96 -17.91
N ALA A 74 -7.46 19.25 -17.81
CA ALA A 74 -6.64 20.26 -17.14
C ALA A 74 -6.44 19.93 -15.65
N PHE A 75 -7.50 19.53 -14.93
CA PHE A 75 -7.41 19.10 -13.54
C PHE A 75 -6.48 17.89 -13.39
N VAL A 76 -6.71 16.82 -14.16
CA VAL A 76 -5.91 15.59 -14.08
C VAL A 76 -4.45 15.87 -14.39
N GLN A 77 -4.16 16.68 -15.39
CA GLN A 77 -2.79 17.03 -15.80
C GLN A 77 -2.08 17.84 -14.71
N ARG A 78 -2.75 18.86 -14.15
CA ARG A 78 -2.22 19.69 -13.07
C ARG A 78 -1.93 18.88 -11.80
N GLU A 79 -2.88 18.04 -11.36
CA GLU A 79 -2.68 17.25 -10.16
C GLU A 79 -1.64 16.12 -10.36
N ALA A 80 -1.64 15.49 -11.53
CA ALA A 80 -0.66 14.44 -11.84
C ALA A 80 0.78 14.98 -11.91
N SER A 81 1.01 16.24 -12.31
CA SER A 81 2.35 16.84 -12.35
C SER A 81 2.99 16.98 -10.96
N ARG A 82 2.18 17.14 -9.93
CA ARG A 82 2.59 17.30 -8.53
C ARG A 82 2.88 15.97 -7.83
N LEU A 83 2.53 14.84 -8.45
CA LEU A 83 2.61 13.53 -7.83
C LEU A 83 3.82 12.74 -8.31
N THR A 84 4.26 11.82 -7.45
CA THR A 84 5.25 10.81 -7.83
C THR A 84 4.68 9.88 -8.91
N ARG A 85 5.55 9.22 -9.68
CA ARG A 85 5.18 8.33 -10.80
C ARG A 85 4.02 7.38 -10.47
N ASN A 86 4.02 6.80 -9.27
CA ASN A 86 3.00 5.84 -8.84
C ASN A 86 1.65 6.49 -8.48
N GLY A 87 1.66 7.75 -8.06
CA GLY A 87 0.44 8.49 -7.69
C GLY A 87 -0.28 9.15 -8.85
N ARG A 88 0.41 9.37 -9.97
CA ARG A 88 -0.08 10.20 -11.10
C ARG A 88 -1.38 9.73 -11.75
N GLN A 89 -1.76 8.48 -11.55
CA GLN A 89 -3.00 7.94 -12.13
C GLN A 89 -4.22 8.19 -11.24
N ALA A 90 -4.02 8.45 -9.95
CA ALA A 90 -5.11 8.54 -8.99
C ALA A 90 -6.16 9.61 -9.31
N PRO A 91 -5.79 10.85 -9.72
CA PRO A 91 -6.76 11.86 -10.13
C PRO A 91 -7.62 11.40 -11.31
N GLY A 92 -7.00 10.85 -12.36
CA GLY A 92 -7.72 10.39 -13.56
C GLY A 92 -8.66 9.21 -13.27
N VAL A 93 -8.26 8.29 -12.39
CA VAL A 93 -9.15 7.20 -11.96
C VAL A 93 -10.35 7.76 -11.19
N ALA A 94 -10.13 8.71 -10.28
CA ALA A 94 -11.20 9.32 -9.51
C ALA A 94 -12.19 10.09 -10.41
N MET A 95 -11.69 10.83 -11.41
CA MET A 95 -12.56 11.54 -12.37
C MET A 95 -13.40 10.57 -13.21
N ARG A 96 -12.85 9.44 -13.65
CA ARG A 96 -13.66 8.41 -14.33
C ARG A 96 -14.75 7.82 -13.43
N VAL A 97 -14.49 7.69 -12.14
CA VAL A 97 -15.48 7.23 -11.16
C VAL A 97 -16.54 8.30 -10.92
N LEU A 98 -16.15 9.58 -10.85
CA LEU A 98 -17.07 10.72 -10.78
C LEU A 98 -18.01 10.75 -12.00
N LEU A 99 -17.48 10.68 -13.22
CA LEU A 99 -18.30 10.66 -14.45
C LEU A 99 -19.28 9.48 -14.47
N ARG A 100 -18.87 8.33 -13.95
CA ARG A 100 -19.79 7.18 -13.81
C ARG A 100 -20.91 7.47 -12.82
N TYR A 101 -20.63 8.19 -11.75
CA TYR A 101 -21.66 8.61 -10.79
C TYR A 101 -22.60 9.65 -11.39
N LEU A 102 -22.07 10.66 -12.08
CA LEU A 102 -22.89 11.66 -12.77
C LEU A 102 -23.79 11.04 -13.85
N GLY A 103 -23.27 10.07 -14.61
CA GLY A 103 -24.09 9.29 -15.54
C GLY A 103 -25.14 8.44 -14.85
N PHE A 104 -24.84 7.87 -13.67
CA PHE A 104 -25.83 7.15 -12.85
C PHE A 104 -26.95 8.08 -12.36
N LEU A 105 -26.65 9.32 -12.06
CA LEU A 105 -27.65 10.35 -11.70
C LEU A 105 -28.42 10.92 -12.92
N GLY A 106 -27.97 10.62 -14.14
CA GLY A 106 -28.56 11.18 -15.37
C GLY A 106 -28.28 12.67 -15.60
N VAL A 107 -27.33 13.27 -14.86
CA VAL A 107 -27.00 14.70 -14.95
C VAL A 107 -26.06 15.04 -16.10
N ILE A 108 -25.36 14.05 -16.64
CA ILE A 108 -24.53 14.19 -17.86
C ILE A 108 -24.98 13.16 -18.90
N GLN A 109 -25.13 13.59 -20.15
CA GLN A 109 -25.48 12.72 -21.29
C GLN A 109 -24.25 12.31 -22.10
N ASP A 110 -23.24 13.17 -22.17
CA ASP A 110 -22.03 12.93 -22.96
C ASP A 110 -21.03 12.05 -22.23
N ASP A 111 -20.37 11.16 -22.98
CA ASP A 111 -19.26 10.36 -22.45
C ASP A 111 -17.95 11.15 -22.44
N LEU A 112 -17.75 11.96 -21.40
CA LEU A 112 -16.54 12.73 -21.19
C LEU A 112 -15.32 11.89 -20.76
N ARG A 113 -15.47 10.55 -20.59
CA ARG A 113 -14.37 9.67 -20.12
C ARG A 113 -13.19 9.63 -21.07
N GLY A 114 -13.43 9.82 -22.37
CA GLY A 114 -12.40 9.89 -23.40
C GLY A 114 -11.47 11.09 -23.26
N ALA A 115 -11.96 12.21 -22.70
CA ALA A 115 -11.15 13.40 -22.45
C ALA A 115 -10.13 13.24 -21.31
N ILE A 116 -10.29 12.25 -20.44
CA ILE A 116 -9.38 12.03 -19.32
C ILE A 116 -8.11 11.35 -19.82
N PRO A 117 -6.92 11.99 -19.69
CA PRO A 117 -5.68 11.44 -20.19
C PRO A 117 -5.40 10.05 -19.64
N GLN A 118 -5.17 9.08 -20.51
CA GLN A 118 -4.71 7.74 -20.14
C GLN A 118 -3.20 7.71 -20.29
N ARG A 119 -2.51 7.43 -19.18
CA ARG A 119 -1.07 7.20 -19.23
C ARG A 119 -0.81 5.70 -19.31
N PRO A 120 0.03 5.24 -20.26
CA PRO A 120 0.40 3.85 -20.35
C PRO A 120 0.94 3.35 -19.00
N ARG A 121 0.39 2.26 -18.53
CA ARG A 121 0.86 1.62 -17.30
C ARG A 121 1.83 0.50 -17.66
N TRP A 122 3.10 0.82 -17.69
CA TRP A 122 4.14 -0.19 -17.77
C TRP A 122 4.19 -0.93 -16.43
N LYS A 123 3.31 -1.92 -16.28
CA LYS A 123 3.14 -2.67 -15.02
C LYS A 123 4.44 -3.28 -14.49
N HIS A 124 5.42 -3.48 -15.36
CA HIS A 124 6.67 -4.16 -15.04
C HIS A 124 7.91 -3.36 -15.51
N ALA A 125 7.84 -2.04 -15.56
CA ALA A 125 8.91 -1.19 -16.13
C ALA A 125 10.23 -1.17 -15.32
N GLY A 126 10.29 -1.77 -14.13
CA GLY A 126 11.49 -1.82 -13.31
C GLY A 126 11.65 -3.16 -12.60
N LEU A 127 12.87 -3.49 -12.23
CA LEU A 127 13.15 -4.61 -11.33
C LEU A 127 12.57 -4.30 -9.94
N PRO A 128 11.95 -5.27 -9.26
CA PRO A 128 11.54 -5.10 -7.88
C PRO A 128 12.76 -4.77 -7.01
N ARG A 129 12.68 -3.64 -6.31
CA ARG A 129 13.74 -3.32 -5.33
C ARG A 129 13.68 -4.34 -4.21
N HIS A 130 14.81 -4.90 -3.85
CA HIS A 130 14.97 -5.79 -2.70
C HIS A 130 16.22 -5.41 -1.92
N LEU A 131 16.28 -5.79 -0.66
CA LEU A 131 17.43 -5.59 0.20
C LEU A 131 18.38 -6.79 0.12
N PRO A 132 19.69 -6.58 0.13
CA PRO A 132 20.65 -7.63 0.45
C PRO A 132 20.37 -8.25 1.82
N ALA A 133 20.69 -9.53 2.01
CA ALA A 133 20.42 -10.23 3.27
C ALA A 133 21.07 -9.52 4.47
N ALA A 134 22.31 -9.08 4.33
CA ALA A 134 23.02 -8.34 5.38
C ALA A 134 22.30 -7.04 5.78
N ASP A 135 21.71 -6.33 4.83
CA ASP A 135 20.96 -5.11 5.11
C ASP A 135 19.65 -5.42 5.83
N VAL A 136 18.99 -6.54 5.49
CA VAL A 136 17.78 -6.98 6.23
C VAL A 136 18.11 -7.20 7.69
N GLU A 137 19.17 -7.97 7.98
CA GLU A 137 19.56 -8.26 9.36
C GLU A 137 20.01 -6.98 10.12
N ARG A 138 20.71 -6.06 9.46
CA ARG A 138 21.06 -4.75 10.03
C ARG A 138 19.82 -3.93 10.40
N VAL A 139 18.83 -3.88 9.51
CA VAL A 139 17.57 -3.15 9.74
C VAL A 139 16.78 -3.78 10.88
N VAL A 140 16.70 -5.10 10.94
CA VAL A 140 16.00 -5.82 12.01
C VAL A 140 16.71 -5.57 13.36
N ALA A 141 18.02 -5.75 13.41
CA ALA A 141 18.82 -5.56 14.62
C ALA A 141 18.78 -4.11 15.15
N SER A 142 18.63 -3.12 14.27
CA SER A 142 18.56 -1.70 14.66
C SER A 142 17.37 -1.34 15.55
N ALA A 143 16.39 -2.22 15.68
CA ALA A 143 15.23 -2.01 16.54
C ALA A 143 15.45 -2.49 17.97
N LEU A 144 16.48 -3.29 18.25
CA LEU A 144 16.79 -3.81 19.56
C LEU A 144 17.49 -2.74 20.41
N ASP A 145 16.72 -2.03 21.23
CA ASP A 145 17.20 -1.02 22.18
C ASP A 145 16.87 -1.37 23.64
N GLY A 146 16.38 -2.60 23.90
CA GLY A 146 15.98 -3.09 25.21
C GLY A 146 14.66 -2.51 25.75
N SER A 147 14.08 -1.53 25.08
CA SER A 147 12.81 -0.92 25.49
C SER A 147 11.61 -1.74 25.03
N PRO A 148 10.44 -1.63 25.71
CA PRO A 148 9.18 -2.21 25.23
C PRO A 148 8.85 -1.87 23.78
N LYS A 149 9.19 -0.66 23.35
CA LYS A 149 9.04 -0.21 21.97
C LYS A 149 10.01 -0.90 21.03
N GLY A 150 11.26 -1.12 21.47
CA GLY A 150 12.28 -1.85 20.73
C GLY A 150 11.87 -3.29 20.49
N LEU A 151 11.44 -4.01 21.56
CA LEU A 151 10.96 -5.39 21.47
C LEU A 151 9.81 -5.51 20.46
N ARG A 152 8.81 -4.62 20.52
CA ARG A 152 7.72 -4.57 19.55
C ARG A 152 8.20 -4.36 18.12
N ASN A 153 9.06 -3.37 17.92
CA ASN A 153 9.53 -2.99 16.59
C ASN A 153 10.41 -4.10 15.99
N TYR A 154 11.23 -4.74 16.79
CA TYR A 154 12.03 -5.90 16.40
C TYR A 154 11.15 -7.06 15.93
N ALA A 155 10.14 -7.44 16.72
CA ALA A 155 9.21 -8.50 16.34
C ALA A 155 8.47 -8.18 15.04
N ILE A 156 8.03 -6.92 14.83
CA ILE A 156 7.40 -6.48 13.59
C ILE A 156 8.35 -6.59 12.39
N LEU A 157 9.58 -6.11 12.53
CA LEU A 157 10.57 -6.11 11.43
C LEU A 157 10.97 -7.54 11.07
N LEU A 158 11.19 -8.39 12.07
CA LEU A 158 11.55 -9.79 11.86
C LEU A 158 10.41 -10.56 11.19
N LEU A 159 9.17 -10.37 11.65
CA LEU A 159 7.99 -10.96 11.05
C LEU A 159 7.85 -10.56 9.57
N LEU A 160 8.00 -9.27 9.25
CA LEU A 160 7.99 -8.80 7.86
C LEU A 160 9.13 -9.41 7.02
N ALA A 161 10.33 -9.52 7.59
CA ALA A 161 11.52 -10.02 6.90
C ALA A 161 11.41 -11.53 6.59
N ARG A 162 10.88 -12.33 7.51
CA ARG A 162 10.80 -13.79 7.36
C ARG A 162 9.59 -14.22 6.52
N THR A 163 8.44 -13.55 6.68
CA THR A 163 7.17 -13.98 6.06
C THR A 163 6.76 -13.17 4.84
N GLY A 164 7.27 -11.95 4.66
CA GLY A 164 6.83 -11.05 3.61
C GLY A 164 5.38 -10.56 3.75
N LEU A 165 4.80 -10.59 4.94
CA LEU A 165 3.44 -10.13 5.22
C LEU A 165 3.24 -8.66 4.82
N ARG A 166 2.00 -8.32 4.49
CA ARG A 166 1.62 -6.91 4.27
C ARG A 166 1.56 -6.16 5.58
N ALA A 167 1.93 -4.89 5.57
CA ALA A 167 1.91 -4.05 6.77
C ALA A 167 0.56 -4.05 7.51
N HIS A 168 -0.57 -4.16 6.79
CA HIS A 168 -1.87 -4.22 7.44
C HIS A 168 -2.18 -5.60 8.03
N GLU A 169 -1.66 -6.68 7.45
CA GLU A 169 -1.77 -8.04 8.01
C GLU A 169 -1.03 -8.11 9.35
N VAL A 170 0.18 -7.56 9.40
CA VAL A 170 0.94 -7.44 10.66
C VAL A 170 0.21 -6.56 11.69
N ALA A 171 -0.32 -5.40 11.27
CA ALA A 171 -1.03 -4.49 12.18
C ALA A 171 -2.30 -5.09 12.79
N GLN A 172 -2.91 -6.09 12.13
CA GLN A 172 -4.17 -6.71 12.54
C GLN A 172 -4.00 -8.10 13.15
N LEU A 173 -2.76 -8.59 13.25
CA LEU A 173 -2.47 -9.91 13.81
C LEU A 173 -2.97 -9.99 15.25
N SER A 174 -3.75 -11.05 15.55
CA SER A 174 -4.31 -11.31 16.87
C SER A 174 -3.53 -12.40 17.60
N LEU A 175 -3.63 -12.42 18.93
CA LEU A 175 -3.14 -13.52 19.77
C LEU A 175 -3.72 -14.87 19.34
N ASP A 176 -4.97 -14.88 18.85
CA ASP A 176 -5.65 -16.09 18.38
C ASP A 176 -5.19 -16.55 16.98
N ASP A 177 -4.35 -15.79 16.32
CA ASP A 177 -3.81 -16.12 15.01
C ASP A 177 -2.47 -16.87 15.10
N VAL A 178 -1.87 -16.96 16.28
CA VAL A 178 -0.62 -17.68 16.51
C VAL A 178 -0.91 -18.99 17.19
N ASP A 179 -0.62 -20.08 16.50
CA ASP A 179 -0.63 -21.42 17.09
C ASP A 179 0.79 -21.78 17.51
N TRP A 180 1.02 -21.70 18.82
CA TRP A 180 2.32 -21.98 19.42
C TRP A 180 2.66 -23.47 19.44
N THR A 181 1.64 -24.33 19.45
CA THR A 181 1.80 -25.78 19.49
C THR A 181 2.20 -26.32 18.12
N GLU A 182 1.44 -25.90 17.09
CA GLU A 182 1.70 -26.29 15.70
C GLU A 182 2.79 -25.43 15.02
N GLY A 183 3.27 -24.37 15.70
CA GLY A 183 4.27 -23.47 15.15
C GLY A 183 3.78 -22.77 13.86
N THR A 184 2.54 -22.28 13.83
CA THR A 184 1.97 -21.63 12.66
C THR A 184 1.33 -20.27 12.97
N ILE A 185 1.24 -19.43 11.94
CA ILE A 185 0.53 -18.14 11.99
C ILE A 185 -0.58 -18.17 10.95
N ARG A 186 -1.80 -17.95 11.37
CA ARG A 186 -2.98 -17.80 10.52
C ARG A 186 -3.12 -16.35 10.05
N ILE A 187 -3.17 -16.14 8.76
CA ILE A 187 -3.34 -14.83 8.15
C ILE A 187 -4.71 -14.73 7.47
N ARG A 188 -5.54 -13.84 7.99
CA ARG A 188 -6.88 -13.58 7.48
C ARG A 188 -6.85 -12.46 6.45
N SER A 189 -7.40 -12.68 5.26
CA SER A 189 -7.52 -11.65 4.24
C SER A 189 -8.93 -11.07 4.19
N LYS A 190 -9.08 -9.78 4.49
CA LYS A 190 -10.39 -9.10 4.39
C LYS A 190 -10.93 -9.00 2.97
N LYS A 191 -10.06 -9.05 1.96
CA LYS A 191 -10.48 -8.86 0.56
C LYS A 191 -10.88 -10.16 -0.14
N SER A 192 -10.18 -11.27 0.11
CA SER A 192 -10.39 -12.52 -0.58
C SER A 192 -11.16 -13.55 0.25
N ARG A 193 -11.45 -13.27 1.53
CA ARG A 193 -11.94 -14.24 2.53
C ARG A 193 -11.07 -15.50 2.62
N ALA A 194 -9.94 -15.54 1.93
CA ALA A 194 -8.99 -16.64 1.98
C ALA A 194 -8.14 -16.53 3.23
N GLU A 195 -8.06 -17.57 4.00
CA GLU A 195 -7.11 -17.75 5.08
C GLU A 195 -5.89 -18.50 4.55
N ARG A 196 -4.72 -18.19 5.09
CA ARG A 196 -3.50 -18.95 4.84
C ARG A 196 -2.73 -19.15 6.13
N HIS A 197 -2.13 -20.30 6.27
CA HIS A 197 -1.25 -20.63 7.37
C HIS A 197 0.19 -20.51 6.91
N LEU A 198 1.01 -19.82 7.69
CA LEU A 198 2.44 -19.69 7.44
C LEU A 198 3.19 -20.33 8.60
N PRO A 199 4.34 -20.97 8.36
CA PRO A 199 5.16 -21.48 9.45
C PRO A 199 5.66 -20.31 10.33
N LEU A 200 5.63 -20.50 11.62
CA LEU A 200 6.21 -19.61 12.62
C LEU A 200 7.69 -19.97 12.77
N ALA A 201 8.57 -19.26 12.07
CA ALA A 201 10.00 -19.47 12.22
C ALA A 201 10.42 -19.25 13.69
N HIS A 202 11.35 -20.03 14.19
CA HIS A 202 11.77 -20.03 15.60
C HIS A 202 12.19 -18.62 16.08
N ASP A 203 12.97 -17.89 15.28
CA ASP A 203 13.41 -16.53 15.59
C ASP A 203 12.22 -15.54 15.68
N VAL A 204 11.20 -15.69 14.84
CA VAL A 204 9.96 -14.90 14.89
C VAL A 204 9.16 -15.25 16.15
N GLY A 205 9.01 -16.54 16.46
CA GLY A 205 8.33 -17.02 17.66
C GLY A 205 8.97 -16.45 18.93
N ALA A 206 10.29 -16.57 19.05
CA ALA A 206 11.05 -16.04 20.17
C ALA A 206 10.90 -14.51 20.31
N ALA A 207 10.94 -13.77 19.19
CA ALA A 207 10.75 -12.31 19.21
C ALA A 207 9.34 -11.90 19.61
N LEU A 208 8.33 -12.65 19.17
CA LEU A 208 6.92 -12.43 19.56
C LEU A 208 6.72 -12.71 21.02
N SER A 209 7.19 -13.86 21.55
CA SER A 209 7.10 -14.22 22.97
C SER A 209 7.76 -13.16 23.85
N ASN A 210 8.98 -12.77 23.53
CA ASN A 210 9.71 -11.75 24.27
C ASN A 210 8.95 -10.39 24.28
N TYR A 211 8.37 -9.99 23.15
CA TYR A 211 7.54 -8.78 23.13
C TYR A 211 6.26 -8.96 23.97
N LEU A 212 5.58 -10.10 23.89
CA LEU A 212 4.34 -10.35 24.62
C LEU A 212 4.57 -10.35 26.14
N GLU A 213 5.69 -10.91 26.60
CA GLU A 213 6.04 -11.05 28.02
C GLU A 213 6.59 -9.75 28.62
N HIS A 214 7.46 -9.04 27.90
CA HIS A 214 8.26 -7.95 28.46
C HIS A 214 7.99 -6.58 27.83
N GLY A 215 7.29 -6.53 26.68
CA GLY A 215 7.12 -5.27 25.93
C GLY A 215 5.68 -4.87 25.69
N ARG A 216 4.73 -5.82 25.72
CA ARG A 216 3.33 -5.53 25.40
C ARG A 216 2.60 -4.99 26.63
N PRO A 217 1.93 -3.81 26.52
CA PRO A 217 1.10 -3.29 27.60
C PRO A 217 -0.01 -4.27 27.98
N SER A 218 -0.27 -4.39 29.30
CA SER A 218 -1.43 -5.15 29.80
C SER A 218 -2.72 -4.46 29.41
N CYS A 219 -3.61 -5.17 28.71
CA CYS A 219 -4.89 -4.64 28.21
C CYS A 219 -5.82 -5.77 27.76
N SER A 220 -7.09 -5.46 27.51
CA SER A 220 -8.11 -6.40 27.01
C SER A 220 -8.04 -6.66 25.51
N PHE A 221 -7.26 -5.91 24.75
CA PHE A 221 -7.17 -6.08 23.31
C PHE A 221 -6.51 -7.42 22.93
N ARG A 222 -7.11 -8.13 21.97
CA ARG A 222 -6.54 -9.38 21.45
C ARG A 222 -5.49 -9.15 20.35
N THR A 223 -5.38 -7.94 19.80
CA THR A 223 -4.35 -7.59 18.80
C THR A 223 -2.96 -7.68 19.41
N ILE A 224 -2.01 -8.31 18.72
CA ILE A 224 -0.63 -8.50 19.22
C ILE A 224 0.06 -7.14 19.38
N PHE A 225 0.09 -6.33 18.31
CA PHE A 225 0.88 -5.10 18.29
C PHE A 225 0.05 -3.88 18.68
N LEU A 226 0.47 -3.25 19.77
CA LEU A 226 -0.17 -2.07 20.35
C LEU A 226 0.73 -0.84 20.24
N ARG A 227 0.13 0.32 20.44
CA ARG A 227 0.88 1.54 20.70
C ARG A 227 1.54 1.41 22.09
N VAL A 228 2.74 1.96 22.21
CA VAL A 228 3.48 2.01 23.50
C VAL A 228 3.47 3.40 24.12
N VAL A 229 2.71 4.31 23.52
CA VAL A 229 2.46 5.66 24.02
C VAL A 229 0.94 5.85 24.02
N PRO A 230 0.38 6.38 25.09
CA PRO A 230 -1.07 6.59 25.21
C PRO A 230 -1.69 7.32 24.02
N PRO A 231 -2.93 6.98 23.67
CA PRO A 231 -3.68 5.82 24.13
C PRO A 231 -3.04 4.51 23.64
N LEU A 232 -3.02 3.48 24.53
CA LEU A 232 -2.38 2.18 24.29
C LEU A 232 -3.21 1.26 23.39
N ASP A 233 -3.74 1.82 22.31
CA ASP A 233 -4.66 1.16 21.38
C ASP A 233 -3.94 0.29 20.35
N PRO A 234 -4.65 -0.65 19.70
CA PRO A 234 -4.19 -1.33 18.52
C PRO A 234 -3.83 -0.32 17.39
N PHE A 235 -2.97 -0.75 16.49
CA PHE A 235 -2.72 0.03 15.29
C PHE A 235 -3.98 0.13 14.43
N THR A 236 -4.41 1.34 14.10
CA THR A 236 -5.59 1.58 13.26
C THR A 236 -5.41 1.13 11.82
N GLY A 237 -4.17 0.77 11.41
CA GLY A 237 -3.86 0.29 10.05
C GLY A 237 -2.38 0.22 9.76
N SER A 238 -2.04 0.06 8.49
CA SER A 238 -0.67 -0.14 8.00
C SER A 238 0.29 1.02 8.25
N ALA A 239 -0.20 2.24 8.49
CA ALA A 239 0.62 3.44 8.60
C ALA A 239 1.65 3.38 9.75
N ALA A 240 1.26 2.77 10.88
CA ALA A 240 2.15 2.59 12.03
C ALA A 240 3.31 1.66 11.68
N VAL A 241 3.02 0.49 11.10
CA VAL A 241 4.02 -0.48 10.65
C VAL A 241 4.94 0.14 9.57
N CYS A 242 4.38 0.83 8.58
CA CYS A 242 5.18 1.52 7.56
C CYS A 242 6.12 2.57 8.15
N ARG A 243 5.70 3.26 9.22
CA ARG A 243 6.52 4.26 9.92
C ARG A 243 7.67 3.60 10.68
N ILE A 244 7.42 2.45 11.34
CA ILE A 244 8.45 1.66 12.02
C ILE A 244 9.50 1.22 11.02
N VAL A 245 9.10 0.59 9.92
CA VAL A 245 10.00 0.15 8.85
C VAL A 245 10.82 1.31 8.28
N ARG A 246 10.18 2.44 7.98
CA ARG A 246 10.88 3.61 7.44
C ARG A 246 11.93 4.14 8.41
N ARG A 247 11.61 4.21 9.71
CA ARG A 247 12.58 4.64 10.73
C ARG A 247 13.77 3.71 10.82
N ALA A 248 13.54 2.39 10.83
CA ALA A 248 14.61 1.40 10.88
C ALA A 248 15.53 1.51 9.64
N LEU A 249 14.96 1.60 8.43
CA LEU A 249 15.72 1.80 7.20
C LEU A 249 16.56 3.08 7.23
N THR A 250 15.94 4.20 7.63
CA THR A 250 16.65 5.49 7.75
C THR A 250 17.76 5.43 8.80
N GLY A 251 17.52 4.74 9.91
CA GLY A 251 18.51 4.58 11.00
C GLY A 251 19.78 3.86 10.58
N VAL A 252 19.71 2.96 9.61
CA VAL A 252 20.88 2.28 9.04
C VAL A 252 21.38 2.88 7.73
N GLY A 253 20.92 4.10 7.37
CA GLY A 253 21.38 4.84 6.19
C GLY A 253 20.70 4.43 4.88
N ILE A 254 19.66 3.59 4.89
CA ILE A 254 18.93 3.21 3.68
C ILE A 254 17.83 4.23 3.43
N LEU A 255 18.10 5.17 2.53
CA LEU A 255 17.24 6.31 2.24
C LEU A 255 16.40 6.08 0.97
N ASN A 256 15.43 6.97 0.72
CA ASN A 256 14.60 7.00 -0.51
C ASN A 256 13.82 5.72 -0.80
N THR A 257 13.23 5.12 0.24
CA THR A 257 12.40 3.91 0.15
C THR A 257 10.91 4.26 0.24
N PRO A 258 10.24 4.62 -0.88
CA PRO A 258 8.86 5.14 -0.85
C PRO A 258 7.83 4.15 -0.32
N ALA A 259 8.04 2.86 -0.50
CA ALA A 259 7.13 1.78 -0.08
C ALA A 259 7.82 0.85 0.92
N ALA A 260 8.28 1.39 2.04
CA ALA A 260 9.17 0.72 2.99
C ALA A 260 8.75 -0.72 3.37
N ALA A 261 7.49 -0.95 3.76
CA ALA A 261 7.03 -2.31 4.11
C ALA A 261 6.93 -3.25 2.89
N HIS A 262 6.64 -2.73 1.70
CA HIS A 262 6.66 -3.52 0.48
C HIS A 262 8.08 -3.95 0.06
N LEU A 263 9.09 -3.20 0.47
CA LEU A 263 10.49 -3.57 0.25
C LEU A 263 10.82 -4.89 0.93
N PHE A 264 10.41 -5.09 2.18
CA PHE A 264 10.56 -6.37 2.88
C PHE A 264 9.84 -7.52 2.17
N ARG A 265 8.62 -7.26 1.69
CA ARG A 265 7.85 -8.24 0.94
C ARG A 265 8.52 -8.62 -0.39
N HIS A 266 9.05 -7.64 -1.13
CA HIS A 266 9.82 -7.90 -2.35
C HIS A 266 11.10 -8.67 -2.03
N THR A 267 11.76 -8.35 -0.92
CA THR A 267 12.95 -9.08 -0.45
C THR A 267 12.62 -10.53 -0.10
N ALA A 268 11.54 -10.77 0.63
CA ALA A 268 11.09 -12.14 0.95
C ALA A 268 10.76 -12.93 -0.31
N ALA A 269 10.01 -12.35 -1.27
CA ALA A 269 9.71 -12.99 -2.53
C ALA A 269 10.97 -13.33 -3.35
N THR A 270 11.92 -12.40 -3.43
CA THR A 270 13.19 -12.61 -4.14
C THR A 270 14.01 -13.72 -3.47
N ARG A 271 14.01 -13.78 -2.12
CA ARG A 271 14.68 -14.84 -1.38
C ARG A 271 14.05 -16.22 -1.65
N MET A 272 12.72 -16.31 -1.65
CA MET A 272 12.00 -17.54 -1.99
C MET A 272 12.32 -18.01 -3.40
N LEU A 273 12.29 -17.09 -4.37
CA LEU A 273 12.63 -17.40 -5.77
C LEU A 273 14.06 -17.93 -5.91
N ARG A 274 15.04 -17.26 -5.26
CA ARG A 274 16.44 -17.71 -5.26
C ARG A 274 16.64 -19.05 -4.53
N GLY A 275 15.75 -19.38 -3.60
CA GLY A 275 15.68 -20.67 -2.93
C GLY A 275 14.98 -21.76 -3.75
N GLY A 276 14.59 -21.47 -5.01
CA GLY A 276 13.97 -22.44 -5.91
C GLY A 276 12.45 -22.54 -5.82
N ALA A 277 11.79 -21.67 -5.03
CA ALA A 277 10.34 -21.67 -4.95
C ALA A 277 9.69 -21.23 -6.27
N THR A 278 8.64 -21.91 -6.67
CA THR A 278 7.85 -21.59 -7.86
C THR A 278 7.05 -20.29 -7.67
N PHE A 279 6.67 -19.64 -8.78
CA PHE A 279 5.82 -18.45 -8.71
C PHE A 279 4.48 -18.72 -8.05
N LYS A 280 3.95 -19.94 -8.15
CA LYS A 280 2.72 -20.33 -7.47
C LYS A 280 2.91 -20.38 -5.96
N GLU A 281 3.93 -21.07 -5.47
CA GLU A 281 4.25 -21.14 -4.03
C GLU A 281 4.48 -19.74 -3.43
N ILE A 282 5.25 -18.88 -4.15
CA ILE A 282 5.45 -17.49 -3.74
C ILE A 282 4.11 -16.74 -3.69
N ALA A 283 3.22 -16.93 -4.68
CA ALA A 283 1.91 -16.31 -4.69
C ALA A 283 1.06 -16.76 -3.52
N ASP A 284 1.06 -18.04 -3.20
CA ASP A 284 0.29 -18.64 -2.10
C ASP A 284 0.81 -18.14 -0.75
N VAL A 285 2.10 -18.20 -0.48
CA VAL A 285 2.73 -17.70 0.75
C VAL A 285 2.45 -16.21 0.94
N LEU A 286 2.62 -15.42 -0.12
CA LEU A 286 2.37 -13.98 -0.04
C LEU A 286 0.88 -13.61 -0.09
N GLY A 287 -0.03 -14.51 -0.44
CA GLY A 287 -1.45 -14.25 -0.60
C GLY A 287 -1.71 -13.25 -1.74
N HIS A 288 -1.19 -13.52 -2.93
CA HIS A 288 -1.50 -12.76 -4.12
C HIS A 288 -2.83 -13.25 -4.71
N ALA A 289 -3.77 -12.34 -4.91
CA ALA A 289 -5.07 -12.65 -5.53
C ALA A 289 -4.92 -13.06 -7.00
N SER A 290 -3.77 -12.75 -7.63
CA SER A 290 -3.46 -13.10 -9.01
C SER A 290 -1.97 -13.40 -9.14
N ILE A 291 -1.65 -14.48 -9.83
CA ILE A 291 -0.28 -14.88 -10.15
C ILE A 291 0.46 -13.79 -10.97
N THR A 292 -0.29 -12.96 -11.72
CA THR A 292 0.27 -11.81 -12.45
C THR A 292 0.98 -10.82 -11.51
N THR A 293 0.57 -10.77 -10.23
CA THR A 293 1.26 -9.95 -9.22
C THR A 293 2.63 -10.53 -8.89
N THR A 294 2.79 -11.86 -8.96
CA THR A 294 4.06 -12.55 -8.71
C THR A 294 4.97 -12.51 -9.95
N ALA A 295 4.42 -12.39 -11.14
CA ALA A 295 5.17 -12.31 -12.39
C ALA A 295 6.18 -11.15 -12.46
N ILE A 296 6.04 -10.13 -11.59
CA ILE A 296 7.05 -9.07 -11.45
C ILE A 296 8.44 -9.63 -11.07
N TYR A 297 8.48 -10.78 -10.40
CA TYR A 297 9.73 -11.43 -9.97
C TYR A 297 10.35 -12.29 -11.07
N ALA A 298 9.64 -12.62 -12.16
CA ALA A 298 10.20 -13.35 -13.28
C ALA A 298 11.45 -12.68 -13.87
N LYS A 299 11.52 -11.34 -13.81
CA LYS A 299 12.70 -10.58 -14.24
C LYS A 299 13.94 -10.78 -13.37
N LEU A 300 13.81 -11.38 -12.21
CA LEU A 300 14.91 -11.67 -11.29
C LEU A 300 15.42 -13.12 -11.46
N ASP A 301 14.68 -13.94 -12.19
CA ASP A 301 15.04 -15.30 -12.51
C ASP A 301 15.89 -15.34 -13.79
N ILE A 302 17.14 -14.91 -13.64
CA ILE A 302 18.10 -14.85 -14.76
C ILE A 302 18.35 -16.25 -15.33
N THR A 303 18.35 -17.28 -14.48
CA THR A 303 18.59 -18.67 -14.90
C THR A 303 17.48 -19.17 -15.81
N ALA A 304 16.21 -18.99 -15.42
CA ALA A 304 15.09 -19.35 -16.28
C ALA A 304 15.03 -18.47 -17.55
N LEU A 305 15.34 -17.18 -17.44
CA LEU A 305 15.37 -16.27 -18.59
C LEU A 305 16.47 -16.67 -19.59
N SER A 306 17.64 -17.09 -19.13
CA SER A 306 18.72 -17.52 -20.01
C SER A 306 18.41 -18.82 -20.79
N GLN A 307 17.55 -19.68 -20.22
CA GLN A 307 17.12 -20.92 -20.89
C GLN A 307 16.15 -20.68 -22.06
N VAL A 308 15.39 -19.55 -22.02
CA VAL A 308 14.43 -19.18 -23.08
C VAL A 308 14.97 -18.06 -23.98
N ALA A 309 16.13 -17.50 -23.66
CA ALA A 309 16.78 -16.51 -24.49
C ALA A 309 17.26 -17.16 -25.78
N MET A 310 16.80 -16.66 -26.92
CA MET A 310 17.36 -17.06 -28.21
C MET A 310 18.83 -16.59 -28.28
N PRO A 311 19.72 -17.39 -28.89
CA PRO A 311 21.07 -16.93 -29.12
C PRO A 311 21.04 -15.63 -29.91
N TRP A 312 21.92 -14.69 -29.52
CA TRP A 312 22.05 -13.43 -30.26
C TRP A 312 22.42 -13.76 -31.70
N PRO A 313 21.76 -13.16 -32.70
CA PRO A 313 22.19 -13.35 -34.09
C PRO A 313 23.66 -12.93 -34.20
N GLU A 314 24.54 -13.88 -34.49
CA GLU A 314 25.90 -13.51 -34.82
C GLU A 314 25.83 -12.55 -35.98
N SER A 315 26.43 -11.35 -35.84
CA SER A 315 26.60 -10.46 -36.95
C SER A 315 27.34 -11.19 -38.03
N ALA A 316 26.65 -11.42 -39.15
CA ALA A 316 27.30 -11.98 -40.32
C ALA A 316 28.52 -11.12 -40.67
N PRO A 317 29.62 -11.74 -41.07
CA PRO A 317 30.86 -11.04 -41.38
C PRO A 317 30.69 -10.03 -42.53
#